data_396847c7c454208bed1f41a4ab02ad68
#
_entry.id   396847c7c454208bed1f41a4ab02ad68
#
_cell.length_a   1.000
_cell.length_b   1.000
_cell.length_c   1.000
_cell.angle_alpha   90.00
_cell.angle_beta   90.00
_cell.angle_gamma   90.00
#
_symmetry.space_group_name_H-M   'P 1'
#
loop_
_entity.id
_entity.type
_entity.pdbx_description
1 polymer ?
#
loop_
_entity_poly.entity_id
_entity_poly.type
_entity_poly.pdbx_seq_one_letter_code
_entity_poly.pdbx_strand_id
1 'polypeptide(L)'
;HPYKTLVIDTVTQLQDVALEKVLKDEGKTIDSPITQSNWGAMAKMMKSWMLSFRDLPMHTVFLAQDRVNDVGGFADQMVPEVGPRLSPSVAGMLNAAVKVICQTFIQEDTRRGKDNRIHRVITYRLRVGPHPLYLTKVRQPRGCELPPDITDPTFEKLNSVIQGRWGQPAEEAESADDAPKEQQSIKPQAPRLKRKGLRTLNTP
;
A
#
# COMPACT_ATOMS: atom_id res chain seq x y z
N HIS A 1 -12.70 22.22 -3.46
CA HIS A 1 -11.78 21.80 -4.51
C HIS A 1 -12.51 20.94 -5.52
N PRO A 2 -12.42 21.20 -6.85
CA PRO A 2 -13.21 20.45 -7.85
C PRO A 2 -12.73 19.01 -8.06
N TYR A 3 -11.48 18.70 -7.69
CA TYR A 3 -10.90 17.36 -7.89
C TYR A 3 -11.12 16.46 -6.68
N LYS A 4 -11.43 15.18 -6.92
CA LYS A 4 -11.64 14.14 -5.91
C LYS A 4 -10.48 13.15 -5.84
N THR A 5 -9.57 13.17 -6.83
CA THR A 5 -8.46 12.23 -6.94
C THR A 5 -7.19 12.96 -7.38
N LEU A 6 -6.10 12.67 -6.71
CA LEU A 6 -4.73 13.05 -7.08
C LEU A 6 -3.98 11.80 -7.53
N VAL A 7 -3.35 11.85 -8.69
CA VAL A 7 -2.48 10.76 -9.19
C VAL A 7 -1.07 11.28 -9.31
N ILE A 8 -0.11 10.59 -8.70
CA ILE A 8 1.31 10.84 -8.83
C ILE A 8 1.91 9.80 -9.79
N ASP A 9 2.24 10.23 -11.00
CA ASP A 9 2.77 9.37 -12.08
C ASP A 9 4.17 9.88 -12.50
N THR A 10 5.21 9.27 -11.98
CA THR A 10 5.33 8.16 -11.04
C THR A 10 6.11 8.59 -9.79
N VAL A 11 5.88 7.94 -8.67
CA VAL A 11 6.70 8.20 -7.46
C VAL A 11 8.15 7.77 -7.66
N THR A 12 8.41 6.83 -8.56
CA THR A 12 9.76 6.44 -8.96
C THR A 12 10.51 7.64 -9.55
N GLN A 13 9.90 8.33 -10.52
CA GLN A 13 10.46 9.53 -11.12
C GLN A 13 10.59 10.70 -10.10
N LEU A 14 9.58 10.83 -9.25
CA LEU A 14 9.60 11.87 -8.20
C LEU A 14 10.76 11.66 -7.23
N GLN A 15 11.15 10.42 -6.94
CA GLN A 15 12.33 10.12 -6.13
C GLN A 15 13.62 10.62 -6.81
N ASP A 16 13.75 10.44 -8.13
CA ASP A 16 14.91 10.88 -8.89
C ASP A 16 14.99 12.41 -8.87
N VAL A 17 13.87 13.11 -9.08
CA VAL A 17 13.77 14.57 -8.99
C VAL A 17 14.11 15.08 -7.58
N ALA A 18 13.68 14.37 -6.54
CA ALA A 18 14.02 14.72 -5.15
C ALA A 18 15.52 14.58 -4.87
N LEU A 19 16.16 13.56 -5.42
CA LEU A 19 17.61 13.37 -5.30
C LEU A 19 18.38 14.46 -6.05
N GLU A 20 17.96 14.78 -7.27
CA GLU A 20 18.55 15.87 -8.06
C GLU A 20 18.46 17.20 -7.31
N LYS A 21 17.30 17.50 -6.69
CA LYS A 21 17.15 18.69 -5.87
C LYS A 21 18.11 18.72 -4.70
N VAL A 22 18.29 17.62 -3.98
CA VAL A 22 19.25 17.54 -2.86
C VAL A 22 20.67 17.82 -3.33
N LEU A 23 21.09 17.23 -4.46
CA LEU A 23 22.42 17.49 -5.03
C LEU A 23 22.58 18.97 -5.42
N LYS A 24 21.58 19.56 -6.05
CA LYS A 24 21.57 20.95 -6.47
C LYS A 24 21.66 21.92 -5.28
N ASP A 25 20.95 21.62 -4.19
CA ASP A 25 20.98 22.42 -2.95
C ASP A 25 22.40 22.39 -2.29
N GLU A 26 23.18 21.33 -2.54
CA GLU A 26 24.60 21.22 -2.14
C GLU A 26 25.59 21.79 -3.17
N GLY A 27 25.12 22.39 -4.24
CA GLY A 27 26.00 22.92 -5.32
C GLY A 27 26.61 21.82 -6.19
N LYS A 28 26.04 20.60 -6.17
CA LYS A 28 26.47 19.43 -6.95
C LYS A 28 25.63 19.27 -8.21
N THR A 29 26.15 18.52 -9.17
CA THR A 29 25.44 18.11 -10.38
C THR A 29 25.01 16.63 -10.25
N ILE A 30 24.14 16.17 -11.16
CA ILE A 30 23.68 14.77 -11.20
C ILE A 30 24.81 13.76 -11.43
N ASP A 31 25.91 14.22 -12.07
CA ASP A 31 27.11 13.40 -12.32
C ASP A 31 28.05 13.34 -11.09
N SER A 32 27.73 14.08 -10.04
CA SER A 32 28.54 14.08 -8.82
C SER A 32 28.31 12.76 -8.04
N PRO A 33 29.32 12.24 -7.33
CA PRO A 33 29.16 11.06 -6.49
C PRO A 33 28.03 11.26 -5.45
N ILE A 34 27.08 10.35 -5.43
CA ILE A 34 25.97 10.37 -4.48
C ILE A 34 26.43 9.73 -3.18
N THR A 35 26.29 10.45 -2.08
CA THR A 35 26.67 9.99 -0.74
C THR A 35 25.47 9.41 0.01
N GLN A 36 25.72 8.66 1.08
CA GLN A 36 24.68 8.16 1.98
C GLN A 36 23.84 9.31 2.59
N SER A 37 24.49 10.46 2.87
CA SER A 37 23.80 11.69 3.34
C SER A 37 22.79 12.19 2.33
N ASN A 38 23.13 12.20 1.03
CA ASN A 38 22.22 12.63 -0.04
C ASN A 38 20.98 11.71 -0.11
N TRP A 39 21.17 10.39 -0.02
CA TRP A 39 20.07 9.44 0.06
C TRP A 39 19.19 9.66 1.30
N GLY A 40 19.79 9.98 2.45
CA GLY A 40 19.07 10.28 3.68
C GLY A 40 18.23 11.57 3.56
N ALA A 41 18.81 12.63 2.98
CA ALA A 41 18.10 13.90 2.74
C ALA A 41 16.94 13.73 1.76
N MET A 42 17.18 13.03 0.65
CA MET A 42 16.15 12.67 -0.33
C MET A 42 15.00 11.87 0.32
N ALA A 43 15.32 10.85 1.10
CA ALA A 43 14.31 10.03 1.78
C ALA A 43 13.47 10.84 2.77
N LYS A 44 14.08 11.79 3.49
CA LYS A 44 13.36 12.71 4.39
C LYS A 44 12.41 13.62 3.61
N MET A 45 12.83 14.15 2.47
CA MET A 45 12.01 14.99 1.58
C MET A 45 10.83 14.21 1.02
N MET A 46 11.08 13.01 0.46
CA MET A 46 10.06 12.12 -0.06
C MET A 46 9.03 11.77 1.02
N LYS A 47 9.49 11.43 2.23
CA LYS A 47 8.60 11.13 3.36
C LYS A 47 7.64 12.30 3.64
N SER A 48 8.16 13.52 3.69
CA SER A 48 7.34 14.70 3.92
C SER A 48 6.27 14.86 2.85
N TRP A 49 6.64 14.78 1.57
CA TRP A 49 5.70 14.90 0.46
C TRP A 49 4.64 13.82 0.45
N MET A 50 5.04 12.55 0.61
CA MET A 50 4.09 11.43 0.59
C MET A 50 3.06 11.52 1.72
N LEU A 51 3.46 11.92 2.91
CA LEU A 51 2.54 12.13 4.02
C LEU A 51 1.60 13.32 3.75
N SER A 52 2.12 14.43 3.21
CA SER A 52 1.29 15.57 2.82
C SER A 52 0.25 15.19 1.76
N PHE A 53 0.63 14.41 0.74
CA PHE A 53 -0.31 13.94 -0.28
C PHE A 53 -1.34 12.97 0.28
N ARG A 54 -0.94 12.05 1.17
CA ARG A 54 -1.87 11.11 1.83
C ARG A 54 -2.92 11.84 2.66
N ASP A 55 -2.54 12.93 3.29
CA ASP A 55 -3.41 13.66 4.23
C ASP A 55 -4.35 14.66 3.52
N LEU A 56 -4.31 14.74 2.20
CA LEU A 56 -5.27 15.51 1.41
C LEU A 56 -6.68 14.91 1.53
N PRO A 57 -7.74 15.74 1.55
CA PRO A 57 -9.14 15.30 1.60
C PRO A 57 -9.62 14.76 0.24
N MET A 58 -8.86 13.84 -0.36
CA MET A 58 -9.14 13.23 -1.66
C MET A 58 -8.49 11.83 -1.77
N HIS A 59 -8.87 11.08 -2.78
CA HIS A 59 -8.17 9.83 -3.10
C HIS A 59 -6.80 10.15 -3.66
N THR A 60 -5.75 9.58 -3.07
CA THR A 60 -4.40 9.72 -3.60
C THR A 60 -3.91 8.38 -4.14
N VAL A 61 -3.49 8.39 -5.41
CA VAL A 61 -2.97 7.23 -6.13
C VAL A 61 -1.51 7.47 -6.45
N PHE A 62 -0.64 6.56 -6.00
CA PHE A 62 0.78 6.57 -6.29
C PHE A 62 1.08 5.47 -7.32
N LEU A 63 1.50 5.85 -8.50
CA LEU A 63 2.00 4.92 -9.52
C LEU A 63 3.51 4.75 -9.33
N ALA A 64 3.98 3.52 -9.37
CA ALA A 64 5.40 3.19 -9.28
C ALA A 64 5.77 2.16 -10.34
N GLN A 65 6.98 2.24 -10.87
CA GLN A 65 7.59 1.13 -11.61
C GLN A 65 7.87 0.00 -10.64
N ASP A 66 7.75 -1.24 -11.06
CA ASP A 66 8.12 -2.39 -10.26
C ASP A 66 9.62 -2.71 -10.39
N ARG A 67 10.15 -3.39 -9.38
CA ARG A 67 11.50 -3.92 -9.33
C ARG A 67 11.52 -5.22 -8.54
N VAL A 68 12.31 -6.16 -9.02
CA VAL A 68 12.70 -7.33 -8.22
C VAL A 68 13.64 -6.85 -7.12
N ASN A 69 13.27 -7.05 -5.88
CA ASN A 69 14.13 -6.80 -4.73
C ASN A 69 14.82 -8.12 -4.36
N ASP A 70 16.13 -8.14 -4.44
CA ASP A 70 16.89 -9.25 -3.87
C ASP A 70 16.80 -9.13 -2.35
N VAL A 71 16.09 -10.05 -1.73
CA VAL A 71 16.05 -10.18 -0.28
C VAL A 71 17.39 -10.80 0.13
N GLY A 72 18.45 -9.97 0.07
CA GLY A 72 19.80 -10.41 0.38
C GLY A 72 19.98 -10.66 1.86
N GLY A 73 20.55 -11.81 2.21
CA GLY A 73 21.18 -11.96 3.49
C GLY A 73 21.29 -13.37 4.07
N PHE A 74 20.40 -14.27 3.81
CA PHE A 74 20.55 -15.66 4.27
C PHE A 74 20.16 -16.63 3.14
N ALA A 75 21.03 -17.55 2.84
CA ALA A 75 20.96 -18.47 1.69
C ALA A 75 19.70 -19.36 1.63
N ASP A 76 18.90 -19.40 2.69
CA ASP A 76 17.70 -20.25 2.79
C ASP A 76 16.36 -19.54 2.53
N GLN A 77 16.35 -18.23 2.24
CA GLN A 77 15.12 -17.46 1.99
C GLN A 77 15.20 -16.63 0.70
N MET A 78 15.67 -17.23 -0.37
CA MET A 78 15.78 -16.57 -1.69
C MET A 78 14.46 -16.61 -2.46
N VAL A 79 13.38 -16.10 -1.89
CA VAL A 79 12.19 -15.79 -2.70
C VAL A 79 12.29 -14.32 -3.08
N PRO A 80 12.54 -13.99 -4.36
CA PRO A 80 12.60 -12.60 -4.81
C PRO A 80 11.24 -11.95 -4.57
N GLU A 81 11.24 -10.75 -3.98
CA GLU A 81 10.03 -9.94 -3.82
C GLU A 81 9.99 -8.89 -4.93
N VAL A 82 8.87 -8.78 -5.63
CA VAL A 82 8.60 -7.72 -6.59
C VAL A 82 7.81 -6.62 -5.90
N GLY A 83 8.38 -5.44 -5.83
CA GLY A 83 7.78 -4.28 -5.20
C GLY A 83 8.06 -2.97 -5.95
N PRO A 84 7.62 -1.82 -5.43
CA PRO A 84 7.85 -0.53 -6.07
C PRO A 84 9.35 -0.22 -6.15
N ARG A 85 9.78 0.29 -7.31
CA ARG A 85 11.16 0.74 -7.55
C ARG A 85 11.42 2.05 -6.81
N LEU A 86 11.69 1.94 -5.52
CA LEU A 86 12.01 3.04 -4.61
C LEU A 86 13.20 2.63 -3.73
N SER A 87 13.86 3.62 -3.12
CA SER A 87 14.86 3.31 -2.09
C SER A 87 14.20 2.60 -0.89
N PRO A 88 14.87 1.68 -0.20
CA PRO A 88 14.25 0.86 0.85
C PRO A 88 13.53 1.68 1.93
N SER A 89 14.10 2.80 2.35
CA SER A 89 13.49 3.69 3.36
C SER A 89 12.21 4.37 2.87
N VAL A 90 12.17 4.78 1.59
CA VAL A 90 10.98 5.41 0.98
C VAL A 90 9.91 4.34 0.74
N ALA A 91 10.28 3.19 0.19
CA ALA A 91 9.36 2.07 -0.03
C ALA A 91 8.71 1.61 1.30
N GLY A 92 9.49 1.38 2.35
CA GLY A 92 8.98 0.96 3.65
C GLY A 92 7.99 1.95 4.24
N MET A 93 8.28 3.26 4.15
CA MET A 93 7.38 4.31 4.63
C MET A 93 6.09 4.38 3.81
N LEU A 94 6.19 4.39 2.47
CA LEU A 94 5.03 4.45 1.58
C LEU A 94 4.13 3.23 1.76
N ASN A 95 4.71 2.04 1.78
CA ASN A 95 4.00 0.78 1.99
C ASN A 95 3.25 0.76 3.33
N ALA A 96 3.81 1.37 4.38
CA ALA A 96 3.13 1.52 5.66
C ALA A 96 1.97 2.52 5.60
N ALA A 97 2.12 3.62 4.85
CA ALA A 97 1.18 4.73 4.81
C ALA A 97 -0.09 4.44 3.99
N VAL A 98 0.02 3.69 2.89
CA VAL A 98 -1.12 3.44 1.98
C VAL A 98 -2.06 2.35 2.47
N LYS A 99 -3.34 2.43 2.08
CA LYS A 99 -4.35 1.40 2.37
C LYS A 99 -4.23 0.20 1.45
N VAL A 100 -3.88 0.42 0.20
CA VAL A 100 -3.82 -0.58 -0.86
C VAL A 100 -2.46 -0.55 -1.53
N ILE A 101 -1.88 -1.72 -1.75
CA ILE A 101 -0.76 -1.96 -2.65
C ILE A 101 -1.23 -3.04 -3.61
N CYS A 102 -1.19 -2.76 -4.88
CA CYS A 102 -1.63 -3.67 -5.93
C CYS A 102 -0.69 -3.59 -7.12
N GLN A 103 -0.73 -4.61 -7.96
CA GLN A 103 0.06 -4.67 -9.19
C GLN A 103 -0.85 -4.87 -10.40
N THR A 104 -0.67 -4.03 -11.42
CA THR A 104 -1.33 -4.20 -12.72
C THR A 104 -0.56 -5.21 -13.57
N PHE A 105 -1.27 -6.08 -14.27
CA PHE A 105 -0.67 -7.01 -15.21
C PHE A 105 -1.64 -7.34 -16.35
N ILE A 106 -1.09 -7.90 -17.40
CA ILE A 106 -1.85 -8.34 -18.57
C ILE A 106 -1.85 -9.87 -18.58
N GLN A 107 -3.05 -10.46 -18.68
CA GLN A 107 -3.21 -11.88 -18.94
C GLN A 107 -3.57 -12.09 -20.40
N GLU A 108 -2.82 -12.95 -21.06
CA GLU A 108 -3.07 -13.36 -22.43
C GLU A 108 -3.60 -14.78 -22.46
N ASP A 109 -4.78 -14.95 -23.03
CA ASP A 109 -5.40 -16.24 -23.26
C ASP A 109 -5.60 -16.47 -24.76
N THR A 110 -5.56 -17.71 -25.19
CA THR A 110 -5.94 -18.10 -26.54
C THR A 110 -7.29 -18.80 -26.51
N ARG A 111 -8.26 -18.28 -27.25
CA ARG A 111 -9.59 -18.89 -27.36
C ARG A 111 -9.88 -19.29 -28.79
N ARG A 112 -10.46 -20.46 -28.97
CA ARG A 112 -10.95 -20.89 -30.28
C ARG A 112 -12.32 -20.25 -30.51
N GLY A 113 -12.41 -19.41 -31.56
CA GLY A 113 -13.66 -18.77 -31.97
C GLY A 113 -14.65 -19.75 -32.63
N LYS A 114 -15.87 -19.29 -32.84
CA LYS A 114 -16.89 -20.06 -33.62
C LYS A 114 -16.48 -20.39 -35.02
N ASP A 115 -15.57 -19.60 -35.60
CA ASP A 115 -14.93 -19.77 -36.91
C ASP A 115 -13.78 -20.80 -36.91
N ASN A 116 -13.59 -21.54 -35.81
CA ASN A 116 -12.51 -22.49 -35.58
C ASN A 116 -11.10 -21.88 -35.62
N ARG A 117 -10.97 -20.54 -35.63
CA ARG A 117 -9.70 -19.84 -35.58
C ARG A 117 -9.28 -19.57 -34.14
N ILE A 118 -7.97 -19.49 -33.89
CA ILE A 118 -7.42 -19.12 -32.60
C ILE A 118 -7.36 -17.60 -32.52
N HIS A 119 -8.04 -17.04 -31.52
CA HIS A 119 -8.00 -15.63 -31.21
C HIS A 119 -7.22 -15.40 -29.91
N ARG A 120 -6.35 -14.41 -29.91
CA ARG A 120 -5.65 -13.92 -28.72
C ARG A 120 -6.58 -12.98 -27.98
N VAL A 121 -6.85 -13.27 -26.72
CA VAL A 121 -7.68 -12.45 -25.84
C VAL A 121 -6.77 -11.83 -24.78
N ILE A 122 -6.76 -10.51 -24.72
CA ILE A 122 -5.99 -9.74 -23.74
C ILE A 122 -6.95 -9.29 -22.66
N THR A 123 -6.60 -9.55 -21.41
CA THR A 123 -7.37 -9.12 -20.24
C THR A 123 -6.47 -8.33 -19.30
N TYR A 124 -6.91 -7.13 -18.93
CA TYR A 124 -6.22 -6.32 -17.93
C TYR A 124 -6.64 -6.77 -16.53
N ARG A 125 -5.67 -6.94 -15.65
CA ARG A 125 -5.91 -7.44 -14.30
C ARG A 125 -5.16 -6.61 -13.25
N LEU A 126 -5.74 -6.53 -12.05
CA LEU A 126 -5.17 -5.88 -10.89
C LEU A 126 -5.03 -6.90 -9.77
N ARG A 127 -3.81 -7.29 -9.43
CA ARG A 127 -3.51 -8.18 -8.32
C ARG A 127 -3.67 -7.45 -7.00
N VAL A 128 -4.52 -7.96 -6.13
CA VAL A 128 -4.85 -7.36 -4.82
C VAL A 128 -4.67 -8.35 -3.68
N GLY A 129 -4.89 -9.65 -3.94
CA GLY A 129 -4.74 -10.73 -2.97
C GLY A 129 -3.27 -11.07 -2.66
N PRO A 130 -3.03 -11.85 -1.60
CA PRO A 130 -1.70 -12.31 -1.23
C PRO A 130 -1.01 -13.05 -2.38
N HIS A 131 0.26 -12.77 -2.58
CA HIS A 131 1.05 -13.43 -3.64
C HIS A 131 2.48 -13.70 -3.14
N PRO A 132 3.09 -14.86 -3.49
CA PRO A 132 4.41 -15.22 -2.98
C PRO A 132 5.55 -14.34 -3.50
N LEU A 133 5.39 -13.71 -4.68
CA LEU A 133 6.43 -12.90 -5.32
C LEU A 133 6.12 -11.40 -5.30
N TYR A 134 4.85 -11.02 -5.37
CA TYR A 134 4.45 -9.62 -5.52
C TYR A 134 3.99 -9.04 -4.19
N LEU A 135 4.55 -7.90 -3.82
CA LEU A 135 4.09 -7.13 -2.68
C LEU A 135 2.68 -6.61 -2.93
N THR A 136 1.71 -7.16 -2.22
CA THR A 136 0.31 -6.73 -2.25
C THR A 136 -0.20 -6.50 -0.85
N LYS A 137 -1.15 -5.59 -0.71
CA LYS A 137 -1.76 -5.25 0.58
C LYS A 137 -3.12 -4.61 0.36
N VAL A 138 -4.11 -5.07 1.10
CA VAL A 138 -5.41 -4.39 1.22
C VAL A 138 -5.77 -4.30 2.70
N ARG A 139 -6.08 -3.10 3.17
CA ARG A 139 -6.68 -2.90 4.50
C ARG A 139 -8.19 -2.86 4.33
N GLN A 140 -8.85 -3.95 4.70
CA GLN A 140 -10.29 -4.11 4.67
C GLN A 140 -10.82 -4.56 6.05
N PRO A 141 -12.14 -4.55 6.30
CA PRO A 141 -12.73 -5.09 7.52
C PRO A 141 -12.36 -6.57 7.71
N ARG A 142 -12.31 -7.02 8.97
CA ARG A 142 -11.97 -8.41 9.29
C ARG A 142 -13.05 -9.37 8.80
N GLY A 143 -12.63 -10.54 8.31
CA GLY A 143 -13.55 -11.61 7.87
C GLY A 143 -14.10 -11.42 6.46
N CYS A 144 -13.71 -10.35 5.74
CA CYS A 144 -14.12 -10.17 4.36
C CYS A 144 -13.21 -10.95 3.40
N GLU A 145 -13.81 -11.45 2.33
CA GLU A 145 -13.07 -12.14 1.29
C GLU A 145 -12.22 -11.18 0.47
N LEU A 146 -10.98 -11.58 0.18
CA LEU A 146 -10.06 -10.85 -0.66
C LEU A 146 -9.80 -11.66 -1.95
N PRO A 147 -10.25 -11.18 -3.13
CA PRO A 147 -9.97 -11.87 -4.37
C PRO A 147 -8.46 -11.86 -4.68
N PRO A 148 -7.92 -12.85 -5.39
CA PRO A 148 -6.52 -12.83 -5.80
C PRO A 148 -6.21 -11.67 -6.74
N ASP A 149 -7.13 -11.37 -7.63
CA ASP A 149 -7.05 -10.25 -8.58
C ASP A 149 -8.44 -9.78 -9.04
N ILE A 150 -8.48 -8.61 -9.65
CA ILE A 150 -9.67 -7.97 -10.23
C ILE A 150 -9.49 -7.93 -11.74
N THR A 151 -10.41 -8.55 -12.48
CA THR A 151 -10.46 -8.50 -13.95
C THR A 151 -11.11 -7.20 -14.42
N ASP A 152 -10.52 -6.55 -15.43
CA ASP A 152 -10.93 -5.25 -15.97
C ASP A 152 -11.22 -4.27 -14.81
N PRO A 153 -10.14 -3.88 -14.08
CA PRO A 153 -10.28 -3.13 -12.84
C PRO A 153 -10.87 -1.76 -13.07
N THR A 154 -11.89 -1.42 -12.27
CA THR A 154 -12.43 -0.07 -12.15
C THR A 154 -12.28 0.42 -10.73
N PHE A 155 -12.47 1.72 -10.50
CA PHE A 155 -12.43 2.28 -9.15
C PHE A 155 -13.52 1.68 -8.24
N GLU A 156 -14.71 1.45 -8.78
CA GLU A 156 -15.84 0.85 -8.05
C GLU A 156 -15.51 -0.57 -7.58
N LYS A 157 -14.93 -1.40 -8.47
CA LYS A 157 -14.49 -2.76 -8.13
C LYS A 157 -13.41 -2.74 -7.04
N LEU A 158 -12.43 -1.85 -7.15
CA LEU A 158 -11.39 -1.71 -6.13
C LEU A 158 -11.98 -1.21 -4.80
N ASN A 159 -12.88 -0.24 -4.85
CA ASN A 159 -13.55 0.30 -3.66
C ASN A 159 -14.41 -0.77 -2.96
N SER A 160 -15.11 -1.63 -3.70
CA SER A 160 -15.86 -2.75 -3.11
C SER A 160 -14.94 -3.72 -2.34
N VAL A 161 -13.73 -3.98 -2.86
CA VAL A 161 -12.71 -4.78 -2.15
C VAL A 161 -12.24 -4.07 -0.87
N ILE A 162 -11.94 -2.78 -0.94
CA ILE A 162 -11.48 -1.99 0.22
C ILE A 162 -12.54 -1.97 1.33
N GLN A 163 -13.81 -1.92 0.95
CA GLN A 163 -14.94 -1.91 1.89
C GLN A 163 -15.37 -3.32 2.34
N GLY A 164 -14.75 -4.38 1.82
CA GLY A 164 -15.08 -5.77 2.14
C GLY A 164 -16.42 -6.24 1.57
N ARG A 165 -16.91 -5.58 0.49
CA ARG A 165 -18.17 -5.91 -0.19
C ARG A 165 -17.95 -6.70 -1.49
N TRP A 166 -16.77 -7.27 -1.69
CA TRP A 166 -16.47 -8.05 -2.89
C TRP A 166 -17.39 -9.29 -2.96
N GLY A 167 -17.99 -9.52 -4.14
CA GLY A 167 -18.89 -10.66 -4.37
C GLY A 167 -20.32 -10.49 -3.83
N GLN A 168 -20.62 -9.38 -3.15
CA GLN A 168 -21.98 -9.10 -2.70
C GLN A 168 -22.82 -8.51 -3.84
N PRO A 169 -24.12 -8.86 -3.97
CA PRO A 169 -25.02 -8.21 -4.90
C PRO A 169 -25.12 -6.71 -4.64
N ALA A 170 -25.28 -5.93 -5.71
CA ALA A 170 -25.31 -4.45 -5.61
C ALA A 170 -26.42 -3.90 -4.70
N GLU A 171 -27.53 -4.63 -4.57
CA GLU A 171 -28.70 -4.24 -3.74
C GLU A 171 -28.42 -4.28 -2.23
N GLU A 172 -27.49 -5.13 -1.76
CA GLU A 172 -27.09 -5.16 -0.34
C GLU A 172 -26.07 -4.08 0.03
N ALA A 173 -25.43 -3.48 -0.98
CA ALA A 173 -24.38 -2.50 -0.76
C ALA A 173 -24.95 -1.11 -0.40
N GLU A 174 -26.14 -0.74 -0.84
CA GLU A 174 -26.77 0.55 -0.51
C GLU A 174 -27.39 0.56 0.89
N SER A 175 -27.84 -0.57 1.41
CA SER A 175 -28.44 -0.66 2.75
C SER A 175 -27.45 -0.59 3.91
N ALA A 176 -26.15 -0.80 3.65
CA ALA A 176 -25.11 -0.80 4.69
C ALA A 176 -24.59 0.60 5.06
N ASP A 177 -24.78 1.60 4.20
CA ASP A 177 -24.32 2.97 4.46
C ASP A 177 -25.29 3.78 5.35
N ASP A 178 -26.54 3.30 5.55
CA ASP A 178 -27.60 3.99 6.31
C ASP A 178 -27.79 3.45 7.75
N ALA A 179 -26.94 2.51 8.20
CA ALA A 179 -26.98 2.04 9.59
C ALA A 179 -26.43 3.11 10.54
N PRO A 180 -27.22 3.57 11.55
CA PRO A 180 -26.72 4.54 12.52
C PRO A 180 -25.53 3.93 13.26
N LYS A 181 -24.40 4.62 13.26
CA LYS A 181 -23.25 4.28 14.09
C LYS A 181 -23.63 4.41 15.55
N GLU A 182 -24.09 3.33 16.16
CA GLU A 182 -24.21 3.24 17.62
C GLU A 182 -22.84 3.51 18.25
N GLN A 183 -22.71 4.71 18.79
CA GLN A 183 -21.58 5.06 19.64
C GLN A 183 -21.69 4.21 20.93
N GLN A 184 -21.02 3.07 20.95
CA GLN A 184 -20.76 2.37 22.21
C GLN A 184 -19.89 3.27 23.08
N SER A 185 -20.53 3.95 24.01
CA SER A 185 -19.84 4.69 25.07
C SER A 185 -19.06 3.71 25.95
N ILE A 186 -17.76 3.65 25.70
CA ILE A 186 -16.82 2.93 26.57
C ILE A 186 -16.74 3.71 27.88
N LYS A 187 -17.44 3.24 28.93
CA LYS A 187 -17.23 3.74 30.29
C LYS A 187 -15.81 3.37 30.71
N PRO A 188 -14.99 4.33 31.18
CA PRO A 188 -13.65 4.02 31.66
C PRO A 188 -13.75 3.22 32.98
N GLN A 189 -13.30 1.97 32.95
CA GLN A 189 -13.08 1.20 34.15
C GLN A 189 -11.79 1.69 34.83
N ALA A 190 -11.92 2.22 36.03
CA ALA A 190 -10.79 2.61 36.88
C ALA A 190 -9.91 1.38 37.21
N PRO A 191 -8.58 1.49 37.20
CA PRO A 191 -7.69 0.40 37.54
C PRO A 191 -7.78 0.07 39.03
N ARG A 192 -8.16 -1.18 39.37
CA ARG A 192 -8.09 -1.71 40.74
C ARG A 192 -6.62 -1.92 41.11
N LEU A 193 -6.08 -1.02 41.93
CA LEU A 193 -4.79 -1.17 42.59
C LEU A 193 -4.89 -2.30 43.62
N LYS A 194 -4.24 -3.44 43.36
CA LYS A 194 -3.99 -4.48 44.36
C LYS A 194 -2.94 -3.99 45.34
N ARG A 195 -3.34 -3.67 46.57
CA ARG A 195 -2.43 -3.44 47.72
C ARG A 195 -1.69 -4.74 48.03
N LYS A 196 -0.37 -4.80 47.76
CA LYS A 196 0.53 -5.83 48.31
C LYS A 196 0.80 -5.48 49.79
N GLY A 197 0.47 -6.42 50.68
CA GLY A 197 0.72 -6.28 52.09
C GLY A 197 2.23 -6.18 52.42
N LEU A 198 2.55 -5.27 53.31
CA LEU A 198 3.86 -5.17 53.97
C LEU A 198 4.09 -6.44 54.81
N ARG A 199 5.16 -7.18 54.53
CA ARG A 199 5.71 -8.17 55.47
C ARG A 199 6.61 -7.41 56.47
N THR A 200 6.22 -7.45 57.76
CA THR A 200 7.07 -7.06 58.87
C THR A 200 8.22 -8.05 59.02
N LEU A 201 9.46 -7.57 58.94
CA LEU A 201 10.65 -8.31 59.29
C LEU A 201 10.86 -8.11 60.79
N ASN A 202 10.68 -9.18 61.59
CA ASN A 202 11.22 -9.28 62.94
C ASN A 202 12.66 -9.75 62.82
N THR A 203 13.56 -9.05 63.46
CA THR A 203 14.93 -9.48 63.74
C THR A 203 15.10 -9.62 65.27
N PRO A 204 15.75 -10.69 65.76
CA PRO A 204 16.25 -10.75 67.13
C PRO A 204 17.55 -9.95 67.27
#